data_85e45c9356b1238293b4daee5ca4fabf
#
_entry.id   85e45c9356b1238293b4daee5ca4fabf
#
_cell.length_a   1.000
_cell.length_b   1.000
_cell.length_c   1.000
_cell.angle_alpha   90.00
_cell.angle_beta   90.00
_cell.angle_gamma   90.00
#
_symmetry.space_group_name_H-M   'P 1'
#
loop_
_entity.id
_entity.type
_entity.pdbx_description
1 polymer ?
#
loop_
_entity_poly.entity_id
_entity_poly.type
_entity_poly.pdbx_seq_one_letter_code
_entity_poly.pdbx_strand_id
1 'polypeptide(L)'
;MLAHNKYPALSEWALNMLLKWAEEDPVSQKEIDRNNAVYELQHNRNPYVDYPGLEQYVWGNCTADNFSYDNYVAPDVEPTPDPDPDPDTPPTEGEQIYIKVTTADELTAGYGYIIVCEEANTALAESGNNIRNGAAVSISGNEITTEVNKEGKPYQLILGTADGAYTFYDATEKVYLSLNSSDNKLGNATDANTENAQWTINLNGGNAEIGNKAYPDRYINYNKTSPRFACYKATSKQAAVSLYKNTVSTGIENVDNDVQENVDVYNLAGQKVRSNVSQSNALRGLTNGIYIINKKKYAVK
;
A
#
# COMPACT_ATOMS: atom_id res chain seq x y z
N MET A 1 -36.94 -16.85 -23.98
CA MET A 1 -35.93 -17.18 -25.02
C MET A 1 -34.99 -15.98 -25.16
N LEU A 2 -33.86 -15.99 -24.53
CA LEU A 2 -32.80 -14.99 -24.77
C LEU A 2 -32.17 -15.34 -26.11
N ALA A 3 -32.20 -14.39 -27.06
CA ALA A 3 -31.73 -14.61 -28.41
C ALA A 3 -30.19 -14.81 -28.41
N HIS A 4 -29.78 -16.04 -28.55
CA HIS A 4 -28.40 -16.53 -28.52
C HIS A 4 -27.50 -15.96 -29.62
N ASN A 5 -27.97 -15.12 -30.54
CA ASN A 5 -27.26 -14.81 -31.76
C ASN A 5 -26.98 -13.33 -32.03
N LYS A 6 -27.00 -12.45 -31.03
CA LYS A 6 -26.84 -11.01 -31.32
C LYS A 6 -25.48 -10.41 -30.96
N TYR A 7 -24.62 -11.14 -30.27
CA TYR A 7 -23.28 -10.65 -29.89
C TYR A 7 -22.22 -11.76 -30.02
N PRO A 8 -21.58 -11.90 -31.19
CA PRO A 8 -20.39 -12.75 -31.31
C PRO A 8 -19.20 -12.00 -30.67
N ALA A 9 -19.23 -11.82 -29.35
CA ALA A 9 -18.20 -11.05 -28.65
C ALA A 9 -17.00 -11.92 -28.23
N LEU A 10 -17.19 -13.24 -28.13
CA LEU A 10 -16.15 -14.17 -27.70
C LEU A 10 -15.91 -15.24 -28.78
N SER A 11 -14.62 -15.53 -29.02
CA SER A 11 -14.28 -16.72 -29.84
C SER A 11 -14.62 -17.99 -29.08
N GLU A 12 -14.86 -19.09 -29.78
CA GLU A 12 -15.13 -20.39 -29.19
C GLU A 12 -14.04 -20.83 -28.21
N TRP A 13 -12.77 -20.55 -28.53
CA TRP A 13 -11.64 -20.77 -27.63
C TRP A 13 -11.76 -19.97 -26.32
N ALA A 14 -12.07 -18.68 -26.42
CA ALA A 14 -12.20 -17.81 -25.23
C ALA A 14 -13.38 -18.23 -24.35
N LEU A 15 -14.50 -18.61 -25.00
CA LEU A 15 -15.67 -19.09 -24.28
C LEU A 15 -15.38 -20.38 -23.49
N ASN A 16 -14.76 -21.37 -24.16
CA ASN A 16 -14.38 -22.63 -23.51
C ASN A 16 -13.39 -22.42 -22.37
N MET A 17 -12.43 -21.47 -22.53
CA MET A 17 -11.48 -21.12 -21.50
C MET A 17 -12.21 -20.51 -20.27
N LEU A 18 -13.12 -19.55 -20.49
CA LEU A 18 -13.86 -18.89 -19.40
C LEU A 18 -14.78 -19.85 -18.65
N LEU A 19 -15.47 -20.77 -19.37
CA LEU A 19 -16.28 -21.79 -18.74
C LEU A 19 -15.46 -22.76 -17.90
N LYS A 20 -14.27 -23.12 -18.39
CA LYS A 20 -13.33 -23.95 -17.63
C LYS A 20 -12.83 -23.23 -16.36
N TRP A 21 -12.50 -21.95 -16.47
CA TRP A 21 -12.09 -21.18 -15.30
C TRP A 21 -13.20 -21.04 -14.27
N ALA A 22 -14.45 -20.82 -14.70
CA ALA A 22 -15.57 -20.73 -13.76
C ALA A 22 -15.82 -22.07 -13.01
N GLU A 23 -15.42 -23.20 -13.59
CA GLU A 23 -15.49 -24.53 -12.93
C GLU A 23 -14.28 -24.75 -12.00
N GLU A 24 -13.08 -24.28 -12.40
CA GLU A 24 -11.84 -24.48 -11.63
C GLU A 24 -11.67 -23.45 -10.49
N ASP A 25 -12.31 -22.29 -10.60
CA ASP A 25 -12.26 -21.19 -9.64
C ASP A 25 -13.70 -20.84 -9.18
N PRO A 26 -14.24 -21.54 -8.19
CA PRO A 26 -15.57 -21.28 -7.68
C PRO A 26 -15.67 -19.92 -6.96
N VAL A 27 -16.87 -19.36 -6.92
CA VAL A 27 -17.16 -18.06 -6.30
C VAL A 27 -16.62 -17.98 -4.88
N SER A 28 -15.72 -17.07 -4.63
CA SER A 28 -15.08 -16.83 -3.34
C SER A 28 -15.96 -15.97 -2.40
N GLN A 29 -15.67 -16.02 -1.11
CA GLN A 29 -16.35 -15.16 -0.12
C GLN A 29 -16.19 -13.67 -0.46
N LYS A 30 -15.03 -13.26 -0.96
CA LYS A 30 -14.75 -11.90 -1.41
C LYS A 30 -15.68 -11.43 -2.52
N GLU A 31 -15.94 -12.28 -3.51
CA GLU A 31 -16.87 -11.94 -4.60
C GLU A 31 -18.28 -11.77 -4.07
N ILE A 32 -18.69 -12.60 -3.11
CA ILE A 32 -19.98 -12.47 -2.42
C ILE A 32 -20.04 -11.14 -1.67
N ASP A 33 -19.02 -10.79 -0.90
CA ASP A 33 -18.97 -9.55 -0.12
C ASP A 33 -18.95 -8.31 -1.03
N ARG A 34 -18.19 -8.37 -2.12
CA ARG A 34 -18.16 -7.32 -3.15
C ARG A 34 -19.53 -7.16 -3.83
N ASN A 35 -20.20 -8.25 -4.17
CA ASN A 35 -21.53 -8.25 -4.75
C ASN A 35 -22.56 -7.63 -3.80
N ASN A 36 -22.45 -7.90 -2.49
CA ASN A 36 -23.26 -7.28 -1.45
C ASN A 36 -22.98 -5.77 -1.36
N ALA A 37 -21.73 -5.35 -1.30
CA ALA A 37 -21.35 -3.94 -1.23
C ALA A 37 -21.78 -3.14 -2.46
N VAL A 38 -21.70 -3.72 -3.66
CA VAL A 38 -22.18 -3.10 -4.89
C VAL A 38 -23.74 -2.94 -4.85
N TYR A 39 -24.44 -3.93 -4.31
CA TYR A 39 -25.90 -3.86 -4.18
C TYR A 39 -26.36 -2.71 -3.30
N GLU A 40 -25.65 -2.43 -2.20
CA GLU A 40 -25.97 -1.28 -1.31
C GLU A 40 -25.88 0.07 -2.05
N LEU A 41 -25.01 0.18 -3.07
CA LEU A 41 -24.78 1.42 -3.80
C LEU A 41 -25.59 1.51 -5.10
N GLN A 42 -25.75 0.41 -5.83
CA GLN A 42 -26.29 0.40 -7.18
C GLN A 42 -27.65 -0.30 -7.30
N HIS A 43 -28.08 -1.01 -6.26
CA HIS A 43 -29.31 -1.81 -6.21
C HIS A 43 -29.42 -2.86 -7.33
N ASN A 44 -28.28 -3.35 -7.81
CA ASN A 44 -28.17 -4.48 -8.73
C ASN A 44 -27.12 -5.46 -8.24
N ARG A 45 -27.24 -6.72 -8.64
CA ARG A 45 -26.35 -7.81 -8.25
C ARG A 45 -25.81 -8.50 -9.49
N ASN A 46 -24.63 -9.10 -9.35
CA ASN A 46 -24.11 -9.99 -10.38
C ASN A 46 -24.75 -11.38 -10.22
N PRO A 47 -25.60 -11.81 -11.18
CA PRO A 47 -26.27 -13.10 -11.04
C PRO A 47 -25.34 -14.32 -11.10
N TYR A 48 -24.14 -14.19 -11.67
CA TYR A 48 -23.17 -15.29 -11.71
C TYR A 48 -22.46 -15.49 -10.37
N VAL A 49 -22.46 -14.51 -9.51
CA VAL A 49 -22.01 -14.64 -8.12
C VAL A 49 -23.12 -15.20 -7.23
N ASP A 50 -24.37 -14.78 -7.47
CA ASP A 50 -25.51 -15.26 -6.68
C ASP A 50 -25.92 -16.70 -7.03
N TYR A 51 -25.66 -17.12 -8.28
CA TYR A 51 -26.05 -18.42 -8.83
C TYR A 51 -24.87 -19.07 -9.56
N PRO A 52 -23.84 -19.58 -8.85
CA PRO A 52 -22.74 -20.32 -9.45
C PRO A 52 -23.25 -21.47 -10.32
N GLY A 53 -22.71 -21.60 -11.54
CA GLY A 53 -23.19 -22.56 -12.55
C GLY A 53 -24.23 -21.99 -13.52
N LEU A 54 -24.73 -20.75 -13.31
CA LEU A 54 -25.64 -20.09 -14.24
C LEU A 54 -25.01 -19.91 -15.62
N GLU A 55 -23.71 -19.76 -15.73
CA GLU A 55 -22.97 -19.66 -16.98
C GLU A 55 -23.14 -20.86 -17.87
N GLN A 56 -23.36 -22.05 -17.31
CA GLN A 56 -23.63 -23.30 -18.06
C GLN A 56 -24.96 -23.24 -18.80
N TYR A 57 -25.95 -22.56 -18.25
CA TYR A 57 -27.26 -22.36 -18.88
C TYR A 57 -27.24 -21.27 -19.94
N VAL A 58 -26.29 -20.34 -19.87
CA VAL A 58 -26.20 -19.22 -20.81
C VAL A 58 -25.25 -19.54 -21.96
N TRP A 59 -24.11 -20.16 -21.70
CA TRP A 59 -23.05 -20.38 -22.72
C TRP A 59 -22.47 -21.81 -22.70
N GLY A 60 -22.75 -22.61 -21.69
CA GLY A 60 -22.17 -23.95 -21.51
C GLY A 60 -23.06 -25.09 -21.97
N ASN A 61 -23.02 -26.18 -21.25
CA ASN A 61 -23.65 -27.45 -21.65
C ASN A 61 -25.16 -27.52 -21.38
N CYS A 62 -25.73 -26.62 -20.57
CA CYS A 62 -27.14 -26.61 -20.19
C CYS A 62 -27.98 -25.57 -20.95
N THR A 63 -27.53 -25.10 -22.10
CA THR A 63 -28.23 -24.08 -22.90
C THR A 63 -29.60 -24.50 -23.44
N ALA A 64 -29.88 -25.80 -23.46
CA ALA A 64 -31.19 -26.35 -23.83
C ALA A 64 -32.17 -26.40 -22.65
N ASP A 65 -31.69 -26.25 -21.44
CA ASP A 65 -32.47 -26.32 -20.21
C ASP A 65 -32.91 -24.95 -19.73
N ASN A 66 -33.99 -24.90 -18.94
CA ASN A 66 -34.43 -23.66 -18.32
C ASN A 66 -33.82 -23.54 -16.91
N PHE A 67 -33.11 -22.45 -16.65
CA PHE A 67 -32.66 -22.14 -15.30
C PHE A 67 -33.87 -21.79 -14.42
N SER A 68 -33.94 -22.36 -13.20
CA SER A 68 -35.02 -22.11 -12.25
C SER A 68 -34.44 -21.49 -10.97
N TYR A 69 -34.76 -20.24 -10.70
CA TYR A 69 -34.37 -19.54 -9.48
C TYR A 69 -34.97 -20.19 -8.23
N ASP A 70 -36.19 -20.70 -8.34
CA ASP A 70 -36.93 -21.29 -7.20
C ASP A 70 -36.41 -22.69 -6.80
N ASN A 71 -35.79 -23.38 -7.74
CA ASN A 71 -35.25 -24.73 -7.53
C ASN A 71 -33.72 -24.78 -7.62
N TYR A 72 -33.07 -23.61 -7.56
CA TYR A 72 -31.61 -23.55 -7.56
C TYR A 72 -31.05 -24.19 -6.29
N VAL A 73 -30.19 -25.15 -6.48
CA VAL A 73 -29.38 -25.75 -5.41
C VAL A 73 -27.93 -25.36 -5.71
N ALA A 74 -27.35 -24.60 -4.81
CA ALA A 74 -25.93 -24.24 -4.93
C ALA A 74 -25.10 -25.53 -5.02
N PRO A 75 -24.08 -25.60 -5.89
CA PRO A 75 -23.13 -26.69 -5.86
C PRO A 75 -22.61 -26.88 -4.43
N ASP A 76 -22.53 -28.11 -3.97
CA ASP A 76 -22.04 -28.46 -2.62
C ASP A 76 -20.48 -28.34 -2.62
N VAL A 77 -20.01 -27.15 -2.94
CA VAL A 77 -18.60 -26.77 -2.89
C VAL A 77 -18.49 -25.90 -1.66
N GLU A 78 -17.92 -26.43 -0.57
CA GLU A 78 -17.43 -25.55 0.49
C GLU A 78 -16.51 -24.53 -0.20
N PRO A 79 -16.65 -23.21 0.08
CA PRO A 79 -15.72 -22.23 -0.44
C PRO A 79 -14.33 -22.71 -0.05
N THR A 80 -13.51 -23.06 -1.04
CA THR A 80 -12.14 -23.49 -0.81
C THR A 80 -11.49 -22.38 0.00
N PRO A 81 -10.87 -22.68 1.17
CA PRO A 81 -10.03 -21.71 1.81
C PRO A 81 -8.98 -21.33 0.76
N ASP A 82 -8.92 -20.05 0.43
CA ASP A 82 -8.04 -19.48 -0.56
C ASP A 82 -6.61 -20.00 -0.29
N PRO A 83 -5.98 -20.79 -1.18
CA PRO A 83 -4.65 -21.36 -0.93
C PRO A 83 -3.54 -20.32 -1.03
N ASP A 84 -3.87 -19.11 -1.47
CA ASP A 84 -2.95 -17.97 -1.54
C ASP A 84 -3.74 -16.72 -1.12
N PRO A 85 -3.28 -15.92 -0.15
CA PRO A 85 -3.95 -14.67 0.15
C PRO A 85 -3.96 -13.85 -1.14
N ASP A 86 -5.15 -13.80 -1.76
CA ASP A 86 -5.41 -13.02 -2.97
C ASP A 86 -4.89 -11.60 -2.72
N PRO A 87 -3.91 -11.10 -3.51
CA PRO A 87 -3.40 -9.76 -3.34
C PRO A 87 -4.48 -8.67 -3.43
N ASP A 88 -5.68 -9.05 -3.86
CA ASP A 88 -6.85 -8.18 -3.92
C ASP A 88 -7.85 -8.35 -2.76
N THR A 89 -7.63 -9.19 -1.75
CA THR A 89 -8.48 -9.19 -0.56
C THR A 89 -8.35 -7.83 0.11
N PRO A 90 -9.40 -6.98 0.14
CA PRO A 90 -9.26 -5.72 0.85
C PRO A 90 -8.93 -6.04 2.30
N PRO A 91 -7.91 -5.40 2.87
CA PRO A 91 -7.52 -5.64 4.25
C PRO A 91 -8.74 -5.46 5.15
N THR A 92 -8.89 -6.29 6.17
CA THR A 92 -9.88 -6.12 7.23
C THR A 92 -9.85 -4.67 7.68
N GLU A 93 -11.00 -4.07 8.03
CA GLU A 93 -11.07 -2.63 8.36
C GLU A 93 -9.95 -2.25 9.33
N GLY A 94 -9.02 -1.40 8.86
CA GLY A 94 -7.81 -1.01 9.57
C GLY A 94 -6.53 -1.77 9.17
N GLU A 95 -6.59 -2.91 8.49
CA GLU A 95 -5.41 -3.59 7.96
C GLU A 95 -4.90 -2.96 6.66
N GLN A 96 -3.60 -3.04 6.45
CA GLN A 96 -2.92 -2.50 5.28
C GLN A 96 -1.96 -3.55 4.71
N ILE A 97 -1.78 -3.52 3.40
CA ILE A 97 -0.92 -4.45 2.65
C ILE A 97 0.43 -3.77 2.38
N TYR A 98 1.50 -4.48 2.70
CA TYR A 98 2.87 -4.06 2.52
C TYR A 98 3.63 -5.06 1.66
N ILE A 99 4.24 -4.59 0.58
CA ILE A 99 5.03 -5.41 -0.34
C ILE A 99 6.52 -5.15 -0.11
N LYS A 100 7.30 -6.23 -0.10
CA LYS A 100 8.76 -6.17 0.08
C LYS A 100 9.42 -5.36 -1.02
N VAL A 101 10.25 -4.41 -0.61
CA VAL A 101 11.08 -3.60 -1.51
C VAL A 101 12.35 -4.36 -1.85
N THR A 102 12.63 -4.55 -3.12
CA THR A 102 13.79 -5.31 -3.61
C THR A 102 14.77 -4.47 -4.42
N THR A 103 14.30 -3.36 -4.99
CA THR A 103 15.09 -2.44 -5.83
C THR A 103 14.94 -0.99 -5.37
N ALA A 104 15.94 -0.16 -5.66
CA ALA A 104 15.93 1.25 -5.28
C ALA A 104 14.82 2.06 -5.97
N ASP A 105 14.40 1.67 -7.16
CA ASP A 105 13.33 2.33 -7.91
C ASP A 105 11.95 2.20 -7.25
N GLU A 106 11.80 1.25 -6.35
CA GLU A 106 10.57 1.05 -5.56
C GLU A 106 10.48 2.00 -4.36
N LEU A 107 11.61 2.65 -3.98
CA LEU A 107 11.63 3.64 -2.91
C LEU A 107 10.98 4.94 -3.38
N THR A 108 9.81 5.24 -2.84
CA THR A 108 9.01 6.41 -3.24
C THR A 108 8.67 7.24 -2.00
N ALA A 109 9.06 8.51 -2.00
CA ALA A 109 8.69 9.46 -0.95
C ALA A 109 7.16 9.63 -0.88
N GLY A 110 6.63 9.89 0.31
CA GLY A 110 5.20 10.03 0.55
C GLY A 110 4.45 8.71 0.78
N TYR A 111 5.12 7.56 0.63
CA TYR A 111 4.55 6.26 0.95
C TYR A 111 4.93 5.81 2.36
N GLY A 112 4.06 4.99 2.95
CA GLY A 112 4.33 4.32 4.22
C GLY A 112 5.19 3.07 4.03
N TYR A 113 6.11 2.87 4.96
CA TYR A 113 6.98 1.69 5.00
C TYR A 113 7.00 1.10 6.40
N ILE A 114 7.15 -0.21 6.50
CA ILE A 114 7.52 -0.90 7.74
C ILE A 114 8.91 -1.50 7.61
N ILE A 115 9.70 -1.43 8.69
CA ILE A 115 11.03 -2.02 8.79
C ILE A 115 10.89 -3.37 9.49
N VAL A 116 11.30 -4.46 8.85
CA VAL A 116 11.01 -5.82 9.30
C VAL A 116 12.28 -6.63 9.43
N CYS A 117 12.44 -7.34 10.53
CA CYS A 117 13.39 -8.44 10.65
C CYS A 117 12.67 -9.74 10.28
N GLU A 118 12.90 -10.25 9.08
CA GLU A 118 12.24 -11.46 8.57
C GLU A 118 12.63 -12.71 9.39
N GLU A 119 13.90 -12.83 9.78
CA GLU A 119 14.37 -13.95 10.62
C GLU A 119 13.63 -14.08 11.95
N ALA A 120 13.05 -12.98 12.45
CA ALA A 120 12.35 -12.94 13.73
C ALA A 120 10.83 -12.77 13.55
N ASN A 121 10.31 -12.66 12.32
CA ASN A 121 8.93 -12.31 12.03
C ASN A 121 8.47 -11.10 12.85
N THR A 122 9.29 -10.05 12.87
CA THR A 122 9.09 -8.90 13.76
C THR A 122 9.32 -7.61 12.97
N ALA A 123 8.39 -6.67 13.07
CA ALA A 123 8.49 -5.34 12.49
C ALA A 123 8.74 -4.28 13.58
N LEU A 124 9.36 -3.17 13.19
CA LEU A 124 9.60 -2.01 14.04
C LEU A 124 8.26 -1.42 14.52
N ALA A 125 8.17 -1.12 15.82
CA ALA A 125 6.98 -0.62 16.47
C ALA A 125 7.28 0.69 17.25
N GLU A 126 6.55 0.96 18.33
CA GLU A 126 6.61 2.18 19.12
C GLU A 126 8.02 2.47 19.69
N SER A 127 8.24 3.73 20.05
CA SER A 127 9.46 4.18 20.70
C SER A 127 9.63 3.58 22.10
N GLY A 128 10.83 3.09 22.37
CA GLY A 128 11.30 2.78 23.72
C GLY A 128 12.32 3.82 24.21
N ASN A 129 13.14 3.43 25.18
CA ASN A 129 14.21 4.31 25.69
C ASN A 129 15.40 4.34 24.71
N ASN A 130 15.33 5.23 23.72
CA ASN A 130 16.30 5.36 22.61
C ASN A 130 16.50 4.07 21.81
N ILE A 131 15.44 3.29 21.65
CA ILE A 131 15.33 2.13 20.78
C ILE A 131 13.92 2.11 20.19
N ARG A 132 13.65 1.22 19.23
CA ARG A 132 12.30 0.88 18.82
C ARG A 132 11.97 -0.55 19.24
N ASN A 133 10.79 -0.75 19.78
CA ASN A 133 10.26 -2.06 20.11
C ASN A 133 9.95 -2.84 18.84
N GLY A 134 9.63 -4.11 18.99
CA GLY A 134 9.21 -4.99 17.89
C GLY A 134 7.79 -5.50 18.09
N ALA A 135 7.02 -5.55 17.01
CA ALA A 135 5.72 -6.20 16.95
C ALA A 135 5.77 -7.40 16.01
N ALA A 136 5.10 -8.49 16.38
CA ALA A 136 5.04 -9.69 15.56
C ALA A 136 4.25 -9.42 14.25
N VAL A 137 4.73 -9.99 13.15
CA VAL A 137 4.08 -9.96 11.84
C VAL A 137 4.05 -11.34 11.22
N SER A 138 3.06 -11.60 10.38
CA SER A 138 3.01 -12.78 9.51
C SER A 138 3.47 -12.37 8.12
N ILE A 139 4.46 -13.10 7.59
CA ILE A 139 5.03 -12.84 6.26
C ILE A 139 4.55 -13.96 5.33
N SER A 140 3.89 -13.59 4.25
CA SER A 140 3.45 -14.51 3.19
C SER A 140 4.19 -14.14 1.90
N GLY A 141 5.18 -14.95 1.52
CA GLY A 141 6.05 -14.61 0.38
C GLY A 141 6.72 -13.25 0.55
N ASN A 142 6.37 -12.28 -0.29
CA ASN A 142 6.87 -10.91 -0.25
C ASN A 142 5.86 -9.91 0.35
N GLU A 143 4.83 -10.40 1.03
CA GLU A 143 3.71 -9.59 1.51
C GLU A 143 3.51 -9.70 3.02
N ILE A 144 3.06 -8.60 3.61
CA ILE A 144 2.60 -8.51 5.00
C ILE A 144 1.28 -7.75 5.01
N THR A 145 0.22 -8.40 5.51
CA THR A 145 -1.05 -7.76 5.81
C THR A 145 -1.16 -7.56 7.31
N THR A 146 -1.28 -6.31 7.77
CA THR A 146 -1.30 -5.98 9.19
C THR A 146 -1.96 -4.63 9.46
N GLU A 147 -2.54 -4.49 10.64
CA GLU A 147 -2.83 -3.18 11.19
C GLU A 147 -1.52 -2.51 11.65
N VAL A 148 -1.48 -1.19 11.64
CA VAL A 148 -0.30 -0.42 12.04
C VAL A 148 -0.65 0.72 12.99
N ASN A 149 0.38 1.32 13.61
CA ASN A 149 0.27 2.55 14.38
C ASN A 149 -0.62 2.45 15.64
N LYS A 150 -0.62 1.28 16.26
CA LYS A 150 -1.30 1.04 17.54
C LYS A 150 -0.52 0.04 18.39
N GLU A 151 -0.89 -0.08 19.65
CA GLU A 151 -0.24 -0.95 20.63
C GLU A 151 -0.12 -2.39 20.12
N GLY A 152 1.09 -2.94 20.20
CA GLY A 152 1.38 -4.30 19.77
C GLY A 152 1.40 -4.54 18.25
N LYS A 153 1.32 -3.49 17.45
CA LYS A 153 1.37 -3.54 15.98
C LYS A 153 2.59 -2.79 15.44
N PRO A 154 3.01 -3.09 14.19
CA PRO A 154 4.06 -2.33 13.52
C PRO A 154 3.74 -0.83 13.44
N TYR A 155 4.77 0.01 13.46
CA TYR A 155 4.65 1.43 13.16
C TYR A 155 5.05 1.70 11.73
N GLN A 156 4.12 2.25 10.98
CA GLN A 156 4.37 2.72 9.62
C GLN A 156 5.13 4.03 9.66
N LEU A 157 6.21 4.08 8.92
CA LEU A 157 7.06 5.25 8.75
C LEU A 157 6.88 5.82 7.36
N ILE A 158 6.65 7.12 7.25
CA ILE A 158 6.52 7.79 5.97
C ILE A 158 7.93 8.10 5.47
N LEU A 159 8.26 7.57 4.28
CA LEU A 159 9.54 7.87 3.64
C LEU A 159 9.50 9.30 3.06
N GLY A 160 10.47 10.09 3.42
CA GLY A 160 10.72 11.42 2.88
C GLY A 160 12.15 11.55 2.38
N THR A 161 12.52 12.74 1.93
CA THR A 161 13.88 13.08 1.54
C THR A 161 14.27 14.46 2.11
N ALA A 162 15.53 14.60 2.54
CA ALA A 162 16.12 15.86 2.96
C ALA A 162 17.60 15.87 2.56
N ASP A 163 18.09 16.93 1.94
CA ASP A 163 19.49 17.10 1.50
C ASP A 163 20.05 15.88 0.73
N GLY A 164 19.24 15.28 -0.14
CA GLY A 164 19.61 14.13 -0.97
C GLY A 164 19.70 12.81 -0.21
N ALA A 165 19.28 12.75 1.05
CA ALA A 165 19.17 11.53 1.85
C ALA A 165 17.70 11.21 2.17
N TYR A 166 17.42 10.00 2.62
CA TYR A 166 16.09 9.59 3.04
C TYR A 166 15.81 10.00 4.49
N THR A 167 14.53 10.20 4.80
CA THR A 167 14.03 10.41 6.16
C THR A 167 12.88 9.46 6.43
N PHE A 168 12.70 9.06 7.70
CA PHE A 168 11.58 8.22 8.14
C PHE A 168 10.76 8.99 9.17
N TYR A 169 9.57 9.41 8.79
CA TYR A 169 8.65 10.13 9.67
C TYR A 169 7.61 9.20 10.28
N ASP A 170 7.56 9.16 11.59
CA ASP A 170 6.52 8.50 12.38
C ASP A 170 5.37 9.49 12.61
N ALA A 171 4.27 9.33 11.87
CA ALA A 171 3.11 10.21 11.98
C ALA A 171 2.32 10.03 13.29
N THR A 172 2.46 8.89 13.95
CA THR A 172 1.80 8.57 15.22
C THR A 172 2.47 9.31 16.38
N GLU A 173 3.79 9.25 16.45
CA GLU A 173 4.58 9.94 17.46
C GLU A 173 4.97 11.35 17.03
N LYS A 174 4.76 11.73 15.75
CA LYS A 174 5.10 13.03 15.15
C LYS A 174 6.59 13.37 15.26
N VAL A 175 7.43 12.39 14.96
CA VAL A 175 8.90 12.48 15.03
C VAL A 175 9.54 11.80 13.84
N TYR A 176 10.80 12.14 13.56
CA TYR A 176 11.66 11.42 12.62
C TYR A 176 12.51 10.41 13.37
N LEU A 177 12.75 9.23 12.78
CA LEU A 177 13.77 8.32 13.28
C LEU A 177 15.13 9.02 13.24
N SER A 178 15.91 8.89 14.31
CA SER A 178 17.23 9.52 14.40
C SER A 178 18.23 8.69 15.18
N LEU A 179 19.51 8.96 14.91
CA LEU A 179 20.62 8.45 15.71
C LEU A 179 21.40 9.64 16.30
N ASN A 180 21.21 9.91 17.58
CA ASN A 180 21.76 11.09 18.24
C ASN A 180 23.13 10.83 18.92
N SER A 181 23.68 9.63 18.80
CA SER A 181 24.99 9.26 19.34
C SER A 181 25.54 8.04 18.60
N SER A 182 26.86 7.79 18.74
CA SER A 182 27.51 6.60 18.18
C SER A 182 27.20 5.30 18.94
N ASP A 183 26.25 5.29 19.86
CA ASP A 183 25.82 4.10 20.62
C ASP A 183 24.80 3.26 19.86
N ASN A 184 24.50 2.07 20.40
CA ASN A 184 23.47 1.18 19.86
C ASN A 184 22.06 1.72 20.23
N LYS A 185 21.66 2.82 19.61
CA LYS A 185 20.41 3.54 19.85
C LYS A 185 19.64 3.72 18.55
N LEU A 186 18.37 4.01 18.65
CA LEU A 186 17.49 4.48 17.59
C LEU A 186 16.45 5.37 18.27
N GLY A 187 16.67 6.65 18.21
CA GLY A 187 15.85 7.65 18.86
C GLY A 187 15.00 8.46 17.89
N ASN A 188 14.61 9.62 18.35
CA ASN A 188 13.70 10.52 17.66
C ASN A 188 14.32 11.92 17.48
N ALA A 189 13.93 12.60 16.38
CA ALA A 189 14.21 14.01 16.12
C ALA A 189 12.92 14.71 15.70
N THR A 190 12.86 16.01 15.88
CA THR A 190 11.75 16.86 15.44
C THR A 190 12.03 17.55 14.09
N ASP A 191 13.28 17.51 13.61
CA ASP A 191 13.73 18.17 12.38
C ASP A 191 14.40 17.16 11.45
N ALA A 192 13.87 17.05 10.22
CA ALA A 192 14.36 16.19 9.17
C ALA A 192 15.70 16.65 8.57
N ASN A 193 16.03 17.95 8.71
CA ASN A 193 17.20 18.56 8.08
C ASN A 193 18.50 18.30 8.88
N THR A 194 18.42 17.61 10.00
CA THR A 194 19.61 17.22 10.76
C THR A 194 20.17 15.90 10.21
N GLU A 195 21.48 15.79 10.04
CA GLU A 195 22.12 14.55 9.55
C GLU A 195 21.79 13.33 10.42
N ASN A 196 21.50 13.54 11.69
CA ASN A 196 21.08 12.50 12.63
C ASN A 196 19.74 11.83 12.23
N ALA A 197 18.84 12.57 11.55
CA ALA A 197 17.54 12.10 11.07
C ALA A 197 17.58 11.67 9.58
N GLN A 198 18.75 11.72 8.95
CA GLN A 198 18.95 11.42 7.54
C GLN A 198 19.61 10.05 7.36
N TRP A 199 19.16 9.31 6.35
CA TRP A 199 19.49 7.91 6.15
C TRP A 199 19.91 7.63 4.70
N THR A 200 20.84 6.70 4.52
CA THR A 200 21.10 6.04 3.25
C THR A 200 20.40 4.69 3.24
N ILE A 201 19.87 4.29 2.08
CA ILE A 201 19.22 2.99 1.92
C ILE A 201 19.87 2.28 0.75
N ASN A 202 20.51 1.14 1.03
CA ASN A 202 21.03 0.22 0.01
C ASN A 202 20.28 -1.09 0.11
N LEU A 203 19.78 -1.59 -1.01
CA LEU A 203 19.05 -2.84 -1.09
C LEU A 203 20.01 -3.92 -1.62
N ASN A 204 20.17 -5.00 -0.85
CA ASN A 204 21.11 -6.07 -1.15
C ASN A 204 20.45 -7.43 -0.90
N GLY A 205 20.10 -8.14 -1.97
CA GLY A 205 19.50 -9.47 -1.88
C GLY A 205 18.16 -9.49 -1.13
N GLY A 206 17.39 -8.38 -1.20
CA GLY A 206 16.09 -8.23 -0.51
C GLY A 206 16.21 -7.75 0.95
N ASN A 207 17.42 -7.60 1.50
CA ASN A 207 17.66 -6.90 2.76
C ASN A 207 17.90 -5.41 2.49
N ALA A 208 17.60 -4.57 3.48
CA ALA A 208 17.84 -3.13 3.44
C ALA A 208 18.97 -2.76 4.41
N GLU A 209 20.07 -2.23 3.89
CA GLU A 209 21.10 -1.58 4.69
C GLU A 209 20.71 -0.11 4.89
N ILE A 210 20.12 0.20 6.05
CA ILE A 210 19.64 1.54 6.39
C ILE A 210 20.70 2.19 7.29
N GLY A 211 21.60 2.98 6.68
CA GLY A 211 22.73 3.63 7.34
C GLY A 211 22.41 5.06 7.76
N ASN A 212 22.90 5.50 8.92
CA ASN A 212 22.72 6.87 9.37
C ASN A 212 23.77 7.83 8.74
N LYS A 213 23.36 9.00 8.29
CA LYS A 213 24.25 9.97 7.63
C LYS A 213 25.28 10.56 8.58
N ALA A 214 24.90 10.91 9.80
CA ALA A 214 25.82 11.43 10.81
C ALA A 214 26.78 10.38 11.36
N TYR A 215 26.41 9.10 11.32
CA TYR A 215 27.21 7.96 11.81
C TYR A 215 27.24 6.86 10.73
N PRO A 216 28.06 6.98 9.68
CA PRO A 216 28.01 6.12 8.49
C PRO A 216 28.36 4.64 8.73
N ASP A 217 28.95 4.32 9.88
CA ASP A 217 29.24 2.93 10.30
C ASP A 217 28.09 2.28 11.08
N ARG A 218 26.93 2.96 11.19
CA ARG A 218 25.77 2.55 11.97
C ARG A 218 24.56 2.28 11.10
N TYR A 219 23.98 1.09 11.24
CA TYR A 219 22.85 0.61 10.45
C TYR A 219 21.72 0.12 11.34
N ILE A 220 20.48 0.37 10.95
CA ILE A 220 19.31 -0.19 11.64
C ILE A 220 19.32 -1.71 11.48
N ASN A 221 19.35 -2.42 12.59
CA ASN A 221 19.26 -3.87 12.67
C ASN A 221 18.40 -4.30 13.86
N TYR A 222 18.04 -5.59 13.89
CA TYR A 222 17.28 -6.18 14.97
C TYR A 222 18.17 -7.06 15.86
N ASN A 223 18.11 -6.84 17.16
CA ASN A 223 18.81 -7.65 18.15
C ASN A 223 17.89 -8.75 18.68
N LYS A 224 18.12 -10.00 18.27
CA LYS A 224 17.31 -11.15 18.69
C LYS A 224 17.54 -11.54 20.16
N THR A 225 18.72 -11.29 20.71
CA THR A 225 19.07 -11.66 22.08
C THR A 225 18.46 -10.69 23.12
N SER A 226 18.35 -9.42 22.75
CA SER A 226 17.64 -8.40 23.52
C SER A 226 16.69 -7.70 22.56
N PRO A 227 15.46 -8.25 22.39
CA PRO A 227 14.54 -7.92 21.30
C PRO A 227 14.29 -6.41 21.16
N ARG A 228 14.85 -5.80 20.11
CA ARG A 228 14.70 -4.38 19.77
C ARG A 228 15.33 -4.03 18.44
N PHE A 229 14.84 -2.98 17.81
CA PHE A 229 15.51 -2.30 16.71
C PHE A 229 16.37 -1.16 17.26
N ALA A 230 17.60 -1.09 16.79
CA ALA A 230 18.56 -0.03 17.09
C ALA A 230 19.62 0.04 15.99
N CYS A 231 20.45 1.09 16.01
CA CYS A 231 21.57 1.19 15.08
C CYS A 231 22.79 0.47 15.67
N TYR A 232 23.37 -0.42 14.87
CA TYR A 232 24.54 -1.19 15.25
C TYR A 232 25.67 -0.96 14.25
N LYS A 233 26.90 -1.21 14.66
CA LYS A 233 28.06 -1.18 13.74
C LYS A 233 27.90 -2.24 12.66
N ALA A 234 28.39 -1.95 11.46
CA ALA A 234 28.39 -2.88 10.33
C ALA A 234 29.06 -4.24 10.67
N THR A 235 30.01 -4.23 11.59
CA THR A 235 30.70 -5.45 12.06
C THR A 235 29.90 -6.27 13.09
N SER A 236 28.76 -5.76 13.57
CA SER A 236 27.91 -6.50 14.51
C SER A 236 27.17 -7.63 13.79
N LYS A 237 26.95 -8.74 14.52
CA LYS A 237 26.20 -9.90 13.99
C LYS A 237 24.70 -9.79 14.33
N GLN A 238 24.12 -8.60 14.19
CA GLN A 238 22.70 -8.41 14.40
C GLN A 238 21.90 -8.85 13.16
N ALA A 239 20.63 -9.20 13.35
CA ALA A 239 19.78 -9.63 12.26
C ALA A 239 19.50 -8.48 11.30
N ALA A 240 19.62 -8.76 10.01
CA ALA A 240 19.31 -7.80 8.95
C ALA A 240 17.82 -7.41 8.95
N VAL A 241 17.53 -6.28 8.34
CA VAL A 241 16.17 -5.82 8.15
C VAL A 241 15.83 -5.70 6.65
N SER A 242 14.54 -5.75 6.35
CA SER A 242 13.96 -5.50 5.03
C SER A 242 12.99 -4.35 5.13
N LEU A 243 12.73 -3.68 4.01
CA LEU A 243 11.69 -2.68 3.88
C LEU A 243 10.49 -3.27 3.16
N TYR A 244 9.31 -2.99 3.68
CA TYR A 244 8.04 -3.32 3.05
C TYR A 244 7.25 -2.03 2.85
N LYS A 245 6.82 -1.77 1.61
CA LYS A 245 6.11 -0.57 1.18
C LYS A 245 4.61 -0.78 1.20
N ASN A 246 3.87 0.15 1.76
CA ASN A 246 2.41 0.17 1.67
C ASN A 246 1.95 0.29 0.21
N THR A 247 0.97 -0.51 -0.18
CA THR A 247 0.38 -0.47 -1.52
C THR A 247 -0.44 0.79 -1.77
N VAL A 248 -0.89 1.46 -0.71
CA VAL A 248 -1.68 2.70 -0.78
C VAL A 248 -0.80 3.88 -0.36
N SER A 249 -0.80 4.96 -1.16
CA SER A 249 -0.18 6.21 -0.78
C SER A 249 -0.84 6.78 0.48
N THR A 250 -0.06 7.25 1.43
CA THR A 250 -0.56 7.84 2.69
C THR A 250 -1.28 9.17 2.48
N GLY A 251 -1.27 9.70 1.25
CA GLY A 251 -1.85 11.02 0.94
C GLY A 251 -1.10 12.20 1.56
N ILE A 252 -0.03 11.95 2.31
CA ILE A 252 0.89 12.97 2.81
C ILE A 252 1.96 13.18 1.73
N GLU A 253 1.58 13.86 0.66
CA GLU A 253 2.54 14.44 -0.25
C GLU A 253 3.21 15.62 0.47
N ASN A 254 4.47 15.43 0.80
CA ASN A 254 5.39 16.42 1.38
C ASN A 254 5.04 17.01 2.75
N VAL A 255 5.65 16.47 3.78
CA VAL A 255 6.07 17.26 4.93
C VAL A 255 7.31 18.04 4.47
N ASP A 256 7.09 19.30 4.19
CA ASP A 256 8.08 20.35 3.89
C ASP A 256 9.44 19.90 3.31
N ASN A 257 9.53 19.95 1.99
CA ASN A 257 10.71 20.45 1.34
C ASN A 257 10.26 21.47 0.28
N ASP A 258 10.70 22.70 0.43
CA ASP A 258 10.64 23.79 -0.54
C ASP A 258 11.41 23.42 -1.83
N VAL A 259 10.97 22.37 -2.51
CA VAL A 259 11.20 22.27 -3.94
C VAL A 259 10.10 23.14 -4.54
N GLN A 260 10.48 24.33 -4.97
CA GLN A 260 9.66 25.22 -5.76
C GLN A 260 9.24 24.50 -7.04
N GLU A 261 8.27 23.57 -6.95
CA GLU A 261 7.62 23.05 -8.15
C GLU A 261 6.85 24.22 -8.77
N ASN A 262 7.33 24.64 -9.92
CA ASN A 262 6.60 25.57 -10.73
C ASN A 262 5.34 24.89 -11.27
N VAL A 263 4.21 25.50 -11.04
CA VAL A 263 2.90 24.96 -11.40
C VAL A 263 2.23 25.80 -12.48
N ASP A 264 1.35 25.16 -13.23
CA ASP A 264 0.44 25.81 -14.14
C ASP A 264 -0.92 26.03 -13.47
N VAL A 265 -1.50 27.21 -13.65
CA VAL A 265 -2.80 27.59 -13.10
C VAL A 265 -3.83 27.68 -14.21
N TYR A 266 -4.97 27.07 -14.03
CA TYR A 266 -6.08 27.06 -14.99
C TYR A 266 -7.32 27.67 -14.36
N ASN A 267 -8.17 28.33 -15.14
CA ASN A 267 -9.52 28.73 -14.74
C ASN A 267 -10.50 27.54 -14.89
N LEU A 268 -11.76 27.73 -14.46
CA LEU A 268 -12.78 26.68 -14.58
C LEU A 268 -13.13 26.30 -16.03
N ALA A 269 -12.84 27.16 -17.00
CA ALA A 269 -13.01 26.87 -18.43
C ALA A 269 -11.84 26.05 -19.01
N GLY A 270 -10.85 25.66 -18.18
CA GLY A 270 -9.68 24.93 -18.62
C GLY A 270 -8.61 25.76 -19.33
N GLN A 271 -8.74 27.09 -19.37
CA GLN A 271 -7.75 27.96 -19.94
C GLN A 271 -6.60 28.18 -18.94
N LYS A 272 -5.36 28.05 -19.41
CA LYS A 272 -4.17 28.33 -18.62
C LYS A 272 -4.05 29.83 -18.40
N VAL A 273 -4.12 30.27 -17.13
CA VAL A 273 -4.01 31.69 -16.73
C VAL A 273 -2.61 32.06 -16.25
N ARG A 274 -1.83 31.06 -15.83
CA ARG A 274 -0.41 31.19 -15.51
C ARG A 274 0.34 29.90 -15.84
N SER A 275 1.61 30.02 -16.15
CA SER A 275 2.48 28.87 -16.40
C SER A 275 3.81 29.03 -15.67
N ASN A 276 4.35 27.91 -15.20
CA ASN A 276 5.66 27.81 -14.60
C ASN A 276 5.89 28.80 -13.45
N VAL A 277 4.91 28.94 -12.55
CA VAL A 277 4.99 29.82 -11.37
C VAL A 277 5.14 28.99 -10.10
N SER A 278 5.91 29.46 -9.13
CA SER A 278 6.03 28.77 -7.85
C SER A 278 4.65 28.60 -7.20
N GLN A 279 4.40 27.46 -6.60
CA GLN A 279 3.10 27.14 -5.99
C GLN A 279 2.68 28.18 -4.94
N SER A 280 3.62 28.73 -4.18
CA SER A 280 3.40 29.81 -3.21
C SER A 280 2.88 31.11 -3.84
N ASN A 281 3.23 31.38 -5.09
CA ASN A 281 2.83 32.58 -5.84
C ASN A 281 1.72 32.32 -6.86
N ALA A 282 1.29 31.07 -7.02
CA ALA A 282 0.39 30.66 -8.08
C ALA A 282 -0.94 31.42 -8.12
N LEU A 283 -1.51 31.73 -6.96
CA LEU A 283 -2.80 32.43 -6.82
C LEU A 283 -2.65 33.94 -6.50
N ARG A 284 -1.45 34.42 -6.23
CA ARG A 284 -1.21 35.80 -5.78
C ARG A 284 -1.56 36.81 -6.87
N GLY A 285 -2.50 37.74 -6.60
CA GLY A 285 -2.93 38.79 -7.53
C GLY A 285 -3.79 38.31 -8.71
N LEU A 286 -4.36 37.09 -8.62
CA LEU A 286 -5.47 36.66 -9.46
C LEU A 286 -6.78 37.31 -8.99
N THR A 287 -7.69 37.55 -9.92
CA THR A 287 -9.04 38.05 -9.62
C THR A 287 -9.85 37.00 -8.84
N ASN A 288 -10.87 37.48 -8.10
CA ASN A 288 -11.77 36.57 -7.39
C ASN A 288 -12.34 35.51 -8.33
N GLY A 289 -12.20 34.24 -7.95
CA GLY A 289 -12.60 33.14 -8.80
C GLY A 289 -12.11 31.78 -8.30
N ILE A 290 -12.47 30.72 -9.03
CA ILE A 290 -11.99 29.38 -8.77
C ILE A 290 -10.93 29.01 -9.81
N TYR A 291 -9.81 28.54 -9.33
CA TYR A 291 -8.65 28.13 -10.15
C TYR A 291 -8.28 26.68 -9.88
N ILE A 292 -7.67 26.03 -10.86
CA ILE A 292 -7.24 24.63 -10.80
C ILE A 292 -5.69 24.62 -10.89
N ILE A 293 -5.08 24.01 -9.87
CA ILE A 293 -3.62 23.77 -9.81
C ILE A 293 -3.45 22.27 -9.47
N ASN A 294 -2.66 21.55 -10.24
CA ASN A 294 -2.39 20.12 -10.00
C ASN A 294 -3.68 19.30 -9.75
N LYS A 295 -4.73 19.53 -10.59
CA LYS A 295 -6.06 18.90 -10.49
C LYS A 295 -6.86 19.25 -9.22
N LYS A 296 -6.38 20.13 -8.34
CA LYS A 296 -7.11 20.62 -7.15
C LYS A 296 -7.72 21.99 -7.39
N LYS A 297 -8.89 22.28 -6.79
CA LYS A 297 -9.60 23.56 -6.91
C LYS A 297 -9.26 24.49 -5.75
N TYR A 298 -8.98 25.75 -6.07
CA TYR A 298 -8.64 26.80 -5.12
C TYR A 298 -9.55 28.02 -5.36
N ALA A 299 -10.09 28.59 -4.30
CA ALA A 299 -10.91 29.82 -4.37
C ALA A 299 -10.04 31.04 -4.01
N VAL A 300 -9.98 32.00 -4.91
CA VAL A 300 -9.42 33.35 -4.64
C VAL A 300 -10.59 34.27 -4.32
N LYS A 301 -10.56 34.93 -3.15
CA LYS A 301 -11.58 35.85 -2.64
C LYS A 301 -11.08 37.28 -2.72
#